data_3e9fc3484b3eba5c8578393198aa9b36
#
_entry.id   3e9fc3484b3eba5c8578393198aa9b36
#
_cell.length_a   1.000
_cell.length_b   1.000
_cell.length_c   1.000
_cell.angle_alpha   90.00
_cell.angle_beta   90.00
_cell.angle_gamma   90.00
#
_symmetry.space_group_name_H-M   'P 1'
#
loop_
_entity.id
_entity.type
_entity.pdbx_description
1 polymer ?
#
loop_
_entity_poly.entity_id
_entity_poly.type
_entity_poly.pdbx_seq_one_letter_code
_entity_poly.pdbx_strand_id
1 'polypeptide(L)'
;DLLWFVNAHYTAPALCCYQPSSKTLLVYKSFINQDGTDMAPTAVQYVTEDKNHNLWVGTNQNTFMIEANQVGKEDATFSQIKAPRNDGTKYADYLLEGVSISAIVIDGGNRKWFGTKGNGVYLISADNINQIQHFTTTNSKLLSDNIESMAINEKTGEVFIGTDKGL
;
A
#
# COMPACT_ATOMS: atom_id res chain seq x y z
N ASP A 1 0.78 -21.69 -1.89
CA ASP A 1 0.87 -20.61 -0.88
C ASP A 1 2.18 -19.87 -1.05
N LEU A 2 2.15 -18.55 -0.99
CA LEU A 2 3.33 -17.67 -1.05
C LEU A 2 3.46 -16.93 0.27
N LEU A 3 4.68 -16.75 0.75
CA LEU A 3 4.97 -15.94 1.95
C LEU A 3 5.63 -14.64 1.51
N TRP A 4 4.95 -13.52 1.78
CA TRP A 4 5.43 -12.19 1.47
C TRP A 4 5.95 -11.49 2.72
N PHE A 5 7.08 -10.80 2.58
CA PHE A 5 7.65 -9.97 3.64
C PHE A 5 8.49 -8.85 3.05
N VAL A 6 8.71 -7.81 3.83
CA VAL A 6 9.49 -6.64 3.43
C VAL A 6 10.86 -6.67 4.11
N ASN A 7 11.91 -6.26 3.37
CA ASN A 7 13.17 -5.85 3.95
C ASN A 7 13.20 -4.33 3.99
N ALA A 8 12.94 -3.77 5.17
CA ALA A 8 12.91 -2.33 5.37
C ALA A 8 14.29 -1.71 5.65
N HIS A 9 15.36 -2.49 5.57
CA HIS A 9 16.70 -1.97 5.81
C HIS A 9 17.12 -0.98 4.71
N TYR A 10 17.52 0.22 5.11
CA TYR A 10 17.77 1.34 4.19
C TYR A 10 18.85 1.08 3.13
N THR A 11 19.81 0.18 3.38
CA THR A 11 20.87 -0.16 2.41
C THR A 11 20.45 -1.20 1.37
N ALA A 12 19.35 -1.91 1.60
CA ALA A 12 18.87 -2.98 0.72
C ALA A 12 17.35 -3.15 0.81
N PRO A 13 16.56 -2.07 0.59
CA PRO A 13 15.10 -2.19 0.64
C PRO A 13 14.63 -3.18 -0.43
N ALA A 14 13.71 -4.07 -0.06
CA ALA A 14 13.21 -5.08 -0.98
C ALA A 14 11.83 -5.60 -0.56
N LEU A 15 11.04 -6.00 -1.55
CA LEU A 15 9.92 -6.91 -1.36
C LEU A 15 10.42 -8.34 -1.59
N CYS A 16 10.09 -9.25 -0.70
CA CYS A 16 10.51 -10.64 -0.78
C CYS A 16 9.30 -11.57 -0.87
N CYS A 17 9.39 -12.58 -1.73
CA CYS A 17 8.41 -13.64 -1.87
C CYS A 17 9.10 -15.00 -1.72
N TYR A 18 8.76 -15.73 -0.68
CA TYR A 18 9.18 -17.13 -0.55
C TYR A 18 8.12 -18.07 -1.07
N GLN A 19 8.52 -18.99 -1.93
CA GLN A 19 7.69 -20.02 -2.53
C GLN A 19 8.03 -21.39 -1.89
N PRO A 20 7.25 -21.88 -0.90
CA PRO A 20 7.58 -23.10 -0.17
C PRO A 20 7.64 -24.35 -1.06
N SER A 21 6.80 -24.44 -2.08
CA SER A 21 6.72 -25.60 -2.98
C SER A 21 8.00 -25.82 -3.77
N SER A 22 8.64 -24.75 -4.25
CA SER A 22 9.90 -24.76 -5.01
C SER A 22 11.12 -24.46 -4.12
N LYS A 23 10.90 -24.03 -2.87
CA LYS A 23 11.93 -23.51 -1.97
C LYS A 23 12.69 -22.32 -2.55
N THR A 24 12.03 -21.52 -3.39
CA THR A 24 12.60 -20.38 -4.09
C THR A 24 12.30 -19.09 -3.32
N LEU A 25 13.29 -18.20 -3.23
CA LEU A 25 13.13 -16.84 -2.73
C LEU A 25 13.30 -15.87 -3.88
N LEU A 26 12.24 -15.12 -4.21
CA LEU A 26 12.28 -13.99 -5.11
C LEU A 26 12.55 -12.71 -4.29
N VAL A 27 13.42 -11.85 -4.80
CA VAL A 27 13.79 -10.60 -4.13
C VAL A 27 13.68 -9.46 -5.14
N TYR A 28 12.63 -8.65 -4.99
CA TYR A 28 12.39 -7.49 -5.84
C TYR A 28 13.08 -6.26 -5.22
N LYS A 29 14.15 -5.81 -5.85
CA LYS A 29 14.90 -4.59 -5.47
C LYS A 29 14.59 -3.43 -6.42
N SER A 30 14.07 -3.74 -7.60
CA SER A 30 13.72 -2.83 -8.67
C SER A 30 12.21 -2.94 -8.87
N PHE A 31 11.52 -1.82 -8.87
CA PHE A 31 10.05 -1.75 -8.97
C PHE A 31 9.70 -1.12 -10.31
N ILE A 32 9.65 -1.97 -11.35
CA ILE A 32 9.32 -1.53 -12.71
C ILE A 32 7.81 -1.30 -12.80
N ASN A 33 7.42 -0.06 -13.07
CA ASN A 33 6.02 0.29 -13.21
C ASN A 33 5.45 -0.07 -14.60
N GLN A 34 4.16 0.19 -14.82
CA GLN A 34 3.48 -0.09 -16.10
C GLN A 34 4.02 0.71 -17.29
N ASP A 35 4.77 1.77 -17.06
CA ASP A 35 5.39 2.60 -18.08
C ASP A 35 6.86 2.19 -18.34
N GLY A 36 7.33 1.11 -17.71
CA GLY A 36 8.70 0.59 -17.83
C GLY A 36 9.75 1.37 -17.01
N THR A 37 9.30 2.25 -16.10
CA THR A 37 10.19 3.03 -15.25
C THR A 37 10.51 2.28 -13.96
N ASP A 38 11.80 2.25 -13.59
CA ASP A 38 12.21 1.76 -12.28
C ASP A 38 12.01 2.84 -11.21
N MET A 39 11.09 2.59 -10.29
CA MET A 39 10.72 3.52 -9.24
C MET A 39 11.65 3.48 -8.02
N ALA A 40 12.53 2.50 -7.94
CA ALA A 40 13.63 2.35 -6.96
C ALA A 40 13.34 2.95 -5.57
N PRO A 41 12.34 2.46 -4.81
CA PRO A 41 12.01 3.02 -3.50
C PRO A 41 13.20 2.86 -2.53
N THR A 42 13.41 3.85 -1.67
CA THR A 42 14.49 3.80 -0.68
C THR A 42 14.08 3.09 0.62
N ALA A 43 12.80 2.73 0.77
CA ALA A 43 12.29 1.84 1.82
C ALA A 43 11.01 1.14 1.35
N VAL A 44 10.91 -0.15 1.63
CA VAL A 44 9.68 -0.95 1.47
C VAL A 44 9.16 -1.22 2.87
N GLN A 45 7.93 -0.78 3.17
CA GLN A 45 7.43 -0.68 4.54
C GLN A 45 6.30 -1.65 4.83
N TYR A 46 5.46 -1.95 3.84
CA TYR A 46 4.28 -2.76 4.06
C TYR A 46 3.92 -3.61 2.84
N VAL A 47 3.29 -4.74 3.09
CA VAL A 47 2.73 -5.62 2.05
C VAL A 47 1.46 -6.27 2.55
N THR A 48 0.42 -6.30 1.73
CA THR A 48 -0.85 -6.99 2.01
C THR A 48 -1.55 -7.40 0.73
N GLU A 49 -2.38 -8.44 0.80
CA GLU A 49 -3.20 -8.92 -0.31
C GLU A 49 -4.62 -8.34 -0.19
N ASP A 50 -5.21 -7.93 -1.32
CA ASP A 50 -6.61 -7.52 -1.36
C ASP A 50 -7.53 -8.72 -1.68
N LYS A 51 -8.86 -8.51 -1.63
CA LYS A 51 -9.85 -9.58 -1.86
C LYS A 51 -9.93 -10.06 -3.31
N ASN A 52 -9.28 -9.36 -4.23
CA ASN A 52 -9.12 -9.77 -5.64
C ASN A 52 -7.77 -10.46 -5.87
N HIS A 53 -7.04 -10.77 -4.80
CA HIS A 53 -5.71 -11.38 -4.83
C HIS A 53 -4.62 -10.50 -5.45
N ASN A 54 -4.85 -9.20 -5.58
CA ASN A 54 -3.78 -8.27 -5.90
C ASN A 54 -2.94 -8.00 -4.66
N LEU A 55 -1.64 -7.85 -4.86
CA LEU A 55 -0.71 -7.55 -3.77
C LEU A 55 -0.43 -6.05 -3.73
N TRP A 56 -0.69 -5.42 -2.59
CA TRP A 56 -0.41 -4.02 -2.35
C TRP A 56 0.89 -3.84 -1.58
N VAL A 57 1.73 -2.92 -2.05
CA VAL A 57 3.04 -2.65 -1.47
C VAL A 57 3.13 -1.18 -1.10
N GLY A 58 3.38 -0.90 0.17
CA GLY A 58 3.62 0.44 0.68
C GLY A 58 5.11 0.74 0.79
N THR A 59 5.52 1.90 0.31
CA THR A 59 6.89 2.39 0.38
C THR A 59 6.97 3.75 1.07
N ASN A 60 8.16 4.30 1.19
CA ASN A 60 8.34 5.64 1.77
C ASN A 60 7.93 6.79 0.84
N GLN A 61 7.55 6.52 -0.41
CA GLN A 61 7.22 7.57 -1.39
C GLN A 61 5.95 7.28 -2.21
N ASN A 62 5.53 6.00 -2.28
CA ASN A 62 4.44 5.57 -3.15
C ASN A 62 3.77 4.32 -2.63
N THR A 63 2.63 4.00 -3.20
CA THR A 63 2.03 2.66 -3.14
C THR A 63 2.03 2.02 -4.52
N PHE A 64 2.24 0.70 -4.56
CA PHE A 64 2.21 -0.11 -5.78
C PHE A 64 1.24 -1.27 -5.63
N MET A 65 0.74 -1.75 -6.74
CA MET A 65 -0.08 -2.94 -6.82
C MET A 65 0.54 -3.93 -7.81
N ILE A 66 0.66 -5.20 -7.42
CA ILE A 66 0.95 -6.30 -8.33
C ILE A 66 -0.37 -7.02 -8.60
N GLU A 67 -0.78 -7.10 -9.86
CA GLU A 67 -2.01 -7.80 -10.23
C GLU A 67 -1.94 -9.30 -9.90
N ALA A 68 -3.08 -9.89 -9.54
CA ALA A 68 -3.20 -11.28 -9.10
C ALA A 68 -2.54 -12.30 -10.07
N ASN A 69 -2.63 -12.04 -11.37
CA ASN A 69 -2.03 -12.90 -12.41
C ASN A 69 -0.50 -12.77 -12.49
N GLN A 70 0.10 -11.80 -11.84
CA GLN A 70 1.55 -11.53 -11.80
C GLN A 70 2.18 -11.81 -10.44
N VAL A 71 1.37 -12.04 -9.42
CA VAL A 71 1.85 -12.31 -8.05
C VAL A 71 2.75 -13.55 -8.04
N GLY A 72 3.98 -13.39 -7.54
CA GLY A 72 4.98 -14.46 -7.47
C GLY A 72 5.80 -14.69 -8.76
N LYS A 73 5.67 -13.83 -9.77
CA LYS A 73 6.51 -13.85 -10.96
C LYS A 73 7.76 -12.97 -10.78
N GLU A 74 8.88 -13.38 -11.33
CA GLU A 74 10.15 -12.65 -11.25
C GLU A 74 10.09 -11.28 -11.94
N ASP A 75 9.32 -11.19 -13.04
CA ASP A 75 9.13 -10.01 -13.89
C ASP A 75 7.82 -9.25 -13.58
N ALA A 76 7.31 -9.36 -12.36
CA ALA A 76 6.07 -8.70 -11.98
C ALA A 76 6.13 -7.18 -12.17
N THR A 77 5.06 -6.60 -12.73
CA THR A 77 4.89 -5.15 -12.85
C THR A 77 4.36 -4.57 -11.55
N PHE A 78 5.00 -3.52 -11.06
CA PHE A 78 4.59 -2.75 -9.88
C PHE A 78 3.73 -1.57 -10.33
N SER A 79 2.46 -1.82 -10.56
CA SER A 79 1.52 -0.83 -11.09
C SER A 79 1.28 0.31 -10.12
N GLN A 80 1.41 1.53 -10.59
CA GLN A 80 0.95 2.72 -9.90
C GLN A 80 -0.47 3.06 -10.38
N ILE A 81 -1.41 3.11 -9.47
CA ILE A 81 -2.81 3.42 -9.78
C ILE A 81 -2.92 4.90 -10.13
N LYS A 82 -3.59 5.22 -11.24
CA LYS A 82 -3.89 6.59 -11.66
C LYS A 82 -5.29 6.97 -11.17
N ALA A 83 -5.36 7.98 -10.29
CA ALA A 83 -6.60 8.55 -9.80
C ALA A 83 -6.92 9.84 -10.55
N PRO A 84 -8.14 10.03 -11.09
CA PRO A 84 -8.52 11.27 -11.76
C PRO A 84 -8.43 12.46 -10.81
N ARG A 85 -7.96 13.59 -11.31
CA ARG A 85 -8.08 14.87 -10.60
C ARG A 85 -9.54 15.31 -10.62
N ASN A 86 -10.10 15.62 -9.47
CA ASN A 86 -11.46 16.15 -9.37
C ASN A 86 -11.49 17.69 -9.54
N ASP A 87 -10.65 18.23 -10.42
CA ASP A 87 -10.48 19.67 -10.69
C ASP A 87 -11.12 20.12 -12.01
N GLY A 88 -11.87 19.23 -12.67
CA GLY A 88 -12.50 19.50 -13.98
C GLY A 88 -11.57 19.26 -15.17
N THR A 89 -10.31 18.88 -14.95
CA THR A 89 -9.37 18.49 -16.01
C THR A 89 -9.50 16.99 -16.32
N LYS A 90 -8.90 16.53 -17.44
CA LYS A 90 -8.79 15.12 -17.80
C LYS A 90 -7.48 14.48 -17.30
N TYR A 91 -6.76 15.18 -16.41
CA TYR A 91 -5.50 14.67 -15.87
C TYR A 91 -5.76 13.72 -14.69
N ALA A 92 -4.82 12.81 -14.49
CA ALA A 92 -4.78 11.89 -13.37
C ALA A 92 -3.40 11.99 -12.69
N ASP A 93 -3.40 11.88 -11.36
CA ASP A 93 -2.17 11.73 -10.57
C ASP A 93 -2.02 10.28 -10.15
N TYR A 94 -0.82 9.88 -9.79
CA TYR A 94 -0.62 8.57 -9.17
C TYR A 94 -1.17 8.59 -7.73
N LEU A 95 -1.88 7.53 -7.38
CA LEU A 95 -2.48 7.37 -6.06
C LEU A 95 -1.40 7.44 -4.98
N LEU A 96 -1.54 8.39 -4.04
CA LEU A 96 -0.63 8.61 -2.91
C LEU A 96 0.85 8.80 -3.32
N GLU A 97 1.09 9.46 -4.46
CA GLU A 97 2.43 9.83 -4.89
C GLU A 97 3.09 10.78 -3.88
N GLY A 98 4.34 10.50 -3.54
CA GLY A 98 5.10 11.27 -2.55
C GLY A 98 4.70 10.99 -1.09
N VAL A 99 3.77 10.07 -0.84
CA VAL A 99 3.29 9.75 0.51
C VAL A 99 3.97 8.50 1.05
N SER A 100 4.49 8.59 2.27
CA SER A 100 5.09 7.45 2.97
C SER A 100 4.01 6.58 3.61
N ILE A 101 3.90 5.32 3.17
CA ILE A 101 2.87 4.37 3.58
C ILE A 101 3.41 3.47 4.70
N SER A 102 2.87 3.59 5.89
CA SER A 102 3.28 2.81 7.07
C SER A 102 2.41 1.57 7.34
N ALA A 103 1.16 1.58 6.89
CA ALA A 103 0.25 0.45 7.05
C ALA A 103 -0.80 0.42 5.94
N ILE A 104 -1.26 -0.77 5.57
CA ILE A 104 -2.35 -0.96 4.62
C ILE A 104 -3.28 -2.03 5.18
N VAL A 105 -4.58 -1.75 5.33
CA VAL A 105 -5.57 -2.77 5.67
C VAL A 105 -6.71 -2.77 4.67
N ILE A 106 -7.26 -3.95 4.40
CA ILE A 106 -8.31 -4.18 3.42
C ILE A 106 -9.59 -4.53 4.17
N ASP A 107 -10.66 -3.81 3.95
CA ASP A 107 -11.93 -4.07 4.63
C ASP A 107 -12.80 -5.12 3.90
N GLY A 108 -13.94 -5.44 4.52
CA GLY A 108 -14.89 -6.43 3.98
C GLY A 108 -15.43 -6.09 2.59
N GLY A 109 -15.48 -4.81 2.22
CA GLY A 109 -15.88 -4.30 0.91
C GLY A 109 -14.72 -4.11 -0.08
N ASN A 110 -13.53 -4.64 0.20
CA ASN A 110 -12.31 -4.48 -0.59
C ASN A 110 -11.84 -3.02 -0.73
N ARG A 111 -12.26 -2.12 0.18
CA ARG A 111 -11.72 -0.77 0.24
C ARG A 111 -10.34 -0.83 0.92
N LYS A 112 -9.45 0.07 0.52
CA LYS A 112 -8.08 0.13 1.02
C LYS A 112 -7.93 1.30 1.98
N TRP A 113 -7.45 1.00 3.17
CA TRP A 113 -7.11 1.97 4.19
C TRP A 113 -5.60 2.09 4.24
N PHE A 114 -5.07 3.27 3.91
CA PHE A 114 -3.64 3.56 3.91
C PHE A 114 -3.30 4.44 5.11
N GLY A 115 -2.55 3.89 6.06
CA GLY A 115 -1.91 4.65 7.12
C GLY A 115 -0.59 5.25 6.63
N THR A 116 -0.31 6.48 7.01
CA THR A 116 0.82 7.24 6.47
C THR A 116 1.71 7.83 7.58
N LYS A 117 2.92 8.17 7.22
CA LYS A 117 3.82 8.94 8.09
C LYS A 117 3.57 10.44 7.85
N GLY A 118 2.77 11.04 8.74
CA GLY A 118 2.53 12.48 8.77
C GLY A 118 1.34 13.01 7.97
N ASN A 119 0.60 12.15 7.23
CA ASN A 119 -0.57 12.57 6.44
C ASN A 119 -1.88 11.89 6.89
N GLY A 120 -1.93 11.28 8.06
CA GLY A 120 -3.14 10.59 8.56
C GLY A 120 -3.48 9.32 7.80
N VAL A 121 -4.77 9.07 7.59
CA VAL A 121 -5.30 7.85 6.98
C VAL A 121 -6.15 8.17 5.76
N TYR A 122 -5.86 7.52 4.64
CA TYR A 122 -6.66 7.59 3.41
C TYR A 122 -7.52 6.34 3.26
N LEU A 123 -8.79 6.54 2.93
CA LEU A 123 -9.72 5.48 2.54
C LEU A 123 -9.99 5.56 1.05
N ILE A 124 -9.61 4.52 0.34
CA ILE A 124 -9.73 4.41 -1.12
C ILE A 124 -10.80 3.37 -1.47
N SER A 125 -11.56 3.64 -2.50
CA SER A 125 -12.64 2.78 -3.01
C SER A 125 -12.14 1.40 -3.46
N ALA A 126 -13.08 0.45 -3.55
CA ALA A 126 -12.77 -0.92 -3.97
C ALA A 126 -12.17 -1.01 -5.37
N ASP A 127 -12.59 -0.11 -6.27
CA ASP A 127 -12.07 0.03 -7.65
C ASP A 127 -10.74 0.79 -7.74
N ASN A 128 -10.20 1.27 -6.60
CA ASN A 128 -8.94 1.99 -6.46
C ASN A 128 -8.92 3.41 -7.08
N ILE A 129 -10.06 3.93 -7.55
CA ILE A 129 -10.11 5.18 -8.32
C ILE A 129 -10.41 6.39 -7.43
N ASN A 130 -11.31 6.20 -6.42
CA ASN A 130 -11.82 7.30 -5.64
C ASN A 130 -11.25 7.32 -4.23
N GLN A 131 -10.74 8.48 -3.80
CA GLN A 131 -10.53 8.75 -2.39
C GLN A 131 -11.89 9.01 -1.74
N ILE A 132 -12.35 8.06 -0.91
CA ILE A 132 -13.64 8.16 -0.20
C ILE A 132 -13.53 9.15 0.94
N GLN A 133 -12.42 9.06 1.71
CA GLN A 133 -12.18 9.88 2.89
C GLN A 133 -10.69 10.03 3.17
N HIS A 134 -10.34 11.15 3.80
CA HIS A 134 -9.02 11.41 4.34
C HIS A 134 -9.17 11.85 5.80
N PHE A 135 -8.71 11.03 6.72
CA PHE A 135 -8.78 11.27 8.16
C PHE A 135 -7.47 11.89 8.65
N THR A 136 -7.59 13.02 9.32
CA THR A 136 -6.48 13.73 9.97
C THR A 136 -6.87 14.16 11.37
N THR A 137 -5.92 14.63 12.15
CA THR A 137 -6.16 15.22 13.47
C THR A 137 -7.10 16.43 13.43
N THR A 138 -7.23 17.10 12.28
CA THR A 138 -8.09 18.28 12.13
C THR A 138 -9.54 17.96 11.81
N ASN A 139 -9.84 16.76 11.29
CA ASN A 139 -11.19 16.38 10.86
C ASN A 139 -11.69 15.06 11.46
N SER A 140 -10.90 14.45 12.35
CA SER A 140 -11.24 13.17 12.99
C SER A 140 -10.76 13.14 14.44
N LYS A 141 -10.90 11.98 15.10
CA LYS A 141 -10.41 11.72 16.44
C LYS A 141 -9.00 11.13 16.48
N LEU A 142 -8.27 11.15 15.36
CA LEU A 142 -6.89 10.69 15.34
C LEU A 142 -6.04 11.50 16.33
N LEU A 143 -5.24 10.81 17.12
CA LEU A 143 -4.33 11.45 18.08
C LEU A 143 -3.11 12.06 17.40
N SER A 144 -2.74 11.55 16.23
CA SER A 144 -1.64 12.04 15.39
C SER A 144 -1.87 11.66 13.93
N ASP A 145 -1.34 12.44 13.00
CA ASP A 145 -1.30 12.11 11.58
C ASP A 145 -0.15 11.14 11.22
N ASN A 146 0.66 10.78 12.22
CA ASN A 146 1.75 9.82 12.07
C ASN A 146 1.27 8.42 12.49
N ILE A 147 0.89 7.61 11.49
CA ILE A 147 0.32 6.27 11.70
C ILE A 147 1.45 5.25 11.81
N GLU A 148 1.41 4.45 12.89
CA GLU A 148 2.39 3.39 13.16
C GLU A 148 1.88 2.01 12.75
N SER A 149 0.59 1.75 12.97
CA SER A 149 -0.01 0.46 12.68
C SER A 149 -1.52 0.57 12.47
N MET A 150 -2.09 -0.38 11.75
CA MET A 150 -3.53 -0.50 11.58
C MET A 150 -3.94 -1.95 11.63
N ALA A 151 -5.15 -2.21 12.12
CA ALA A 151 -5.79 -3.52 12.10
C ALA A 151 -7.29 -3.36 11.86
N ILE A 152 -7.92 -4.39 11.31
CA ILE A 152 -9.36 -4.44 11.10
C ILE A 152 -9.96 -5.66 11.78
N ASN A 153 -11.08 -5.47 12.46
CA ASN A 153 -11.90 -6.58 12.93
C ASN A 153 -12.86 -6.96 11.80
N GLU A 154 -12.58 -8.05 11.11
CA GLU A 154 -13.37 -8.49 9.95
C GLU A 154 -14.84 -8.81 10.29
N LYS A 155 -15.15 -9.13 11.56
CA LYS A 155 -16.51 -9.44 11.99
C LYS A 155 -17.37 -8.21 12.22
N THR A 156 -16.77 -7.14 12.76
CA THR A 156 -17.48 -5.90 13.12
C THR A 156 -17.25 -4.77 12.10
N GLY A 157 -16.18 -4.85 11.30
CA GLY A 157 -15.74 -3.80 10.38
C GLY A 157 -15.02 -2.64 11.08
N GLU A 158 -14.75 -2.77 12.39
CA GLU A 158 -13.99 -1.75 13.14
C GLU A 158 -12.54 -1.71 12.69
N VAL A 159 -12.04 -0.50 12.42
CA VAL A 159 -10.64 -0.25 12.09
C VAL A 159 -9.95 0.38 13.28
N PHE A 160 -8.90 -0.27 13.77
CA PHE A 160 -8.04 0.22 14.84
C PHE A 160 -6.82 0.91 14.23
N ILE A 161 -6.52 2.11 14.69
CA ILE A 161 -5.45 2.94 14.13
C ILE A 161 -4.51 3.35 15.26
N GLY A 162 -3.33 2.75 15.29
CA GLY A 162 -2.24 3.10 16.20
C GLY A 162 -1.40 4.23 15.63
N THR A 163 -1.23 5.28 16.42
CA THR A 163 -0.39 6.44 16.09
C THR A 163 0.81 6.54 17.04
N ASP A 164 1.78 7.37 16.73
CA ASP A 164 2.89 7.69 17.64
C ASP A 164 2.46 8.34 18.96
N LYS A 165 1.19 8.73 19.10
CA LYS A 165 0.59 9.31 20.31
C LYS A 165 -0.45 8.41 20.97
N GLY A 166 -0.63 7.19 20.49
CA GLY A 166 -1.57 6.20 21.02
C GLY A 166 -2.63 5.76 20.01
N LEU A 167 -3.61 5.00 20.53
CA LEU A 167 -4.70 4.38 19.77
C LEU A 167 -5.96 5.23 19.83
#